data_651f39d258be253459fd25d584a1f0a8
#
_entry.id   651f39d258be253459fd25d584a1f0a8
#
_cell.length_a   1.000
_cell.length_b   1.000
_cell.length_c   1.000
_cell.angle_alpha   90.00
_cell.angle_beta   90.00
_cell.angle_gamma   90.00
#
_symmetry.space_group_name_H-M   'P 1'
#
loop_
_entity.id
_entity.type
_entity.pdbx_description
1 polymer ?
#
loop_
_entity_poly.entity_id
_entity_poly.type
_entity_poly.pdbx_seq_one_letter_code
_entity_poly.pdbx_strand_id
1 'polypeptide(L)'
;MNLQQFVKMLPKHLVYAPIYRKGVEIKSKEGKILEATGKNPYGESYERNFSPDDVTYVLEKYPDRFGAIGLFTGLKGKGLVILDVDKNLAIHKKKWGDTLNGAPCITSTKKNAA
;
A
#
# COMPACT_ATOMS: atom_id res chain seq x y z
N MET A 1 7.94 8.46 -13.09
CA MET A 1 7.83 7.01 -12.80
C MET A 1 6.36 6.64 -12.78
N ASN A 2 5.98 5.64 -13.56
CA ASN A 2 4.60 5.13 -13.51
C ASN A 2 4.48 4.01 -12.47
N LEU A 3 3.25 3.56 -12.22
CA LEU A 3 2.97 2.55 -11.22
C LEU A 3 3.69 1.22 -11.49
N GLN A 4 3.75 0.80 -12.74
CA GLN A 4 4.41 -0.44 -13.14
C GLN A 4 5.91 -0.40 -12.86
N GLN A 5 6.55 0.72 -13.12
CA GLN A 5 7.97 0.90 -12.80
C GLN A 5 8.20 0.88 -11.28
N PHE A 6 7.32 1.53 -10.54
CA PHE A 6 7.38 1.53 -9.08
C PHE A 6 7.30 0.11 -8.51
N VAL A 7 6.36 -0.69 -9.01
CA VAL A 7 6.16 -2.07 -8.54
C VAL A 7 7.42 -2.93 -8.74
N LYS A 8 8.14 -2.73 -9.82
CA LYS A 8 9.39 -3.47 -10.08
C LYS A 8 10.47 -3.22 -9.05
N MET A 9 10.39 -2.11 -8.34
CA MET A 9 11.36 -1.72 -7.31
C MET A 9 10.98 -2.23 -5.92
N LEU A 10 9.79 -2.83 -5.76
CA LEU A 10 9.31 -3.26 -4.45
C LEU A 10 9.96 -4.58 -4.00
N PRO A 11 10.18 -4.75 -2.69
CA PRO A 11 10.65 -6.04 -2.16
C PRO A 11 9.70 -7.18 -2.51
N LYS A 12 10.25 -8.27 -3.02
CA LYS A 12 9.46 -9.40 -3.53
C LYS A 12 8.89 -10.29 -2.43
N HIS A 13 9.39 -10.18 -1.22
CA HIS A 13 8.97 -11.05 -0.12
C HIS A 13 7.76 -10.52 0.67
N LEU A 14 7.28 -9.33 0.37
CA LEU A 14 6.13 -8.73 1.02
C LEU A 14 4.85 -8.91 0.21
N VAL A 15 3.72 -8.57 0.80
CA VAL A 15 2.40 -8.77 0.19
C VAL A 15 1.77 -7.41 -0.10
N TYR A 16 1.27 -7.25 -1.30
CA TYR A 16 0.79 -5.97 -1.82
C TYR A 16 -0.65 -6.06 -2.31
N ALA A 17 -1.25 -4.91 -2.58
CA ALA A 17 -2.55 -4.81 -3.22
C ALA A 17 -2.59 -3.61 -4.17
N PRO A 18 -3.07 -3.79 -5.40
CA PRO A 18 -3.39 -2.64 -6.23
C PRO A 18 -4.54 -1.86 -5.59
N ILE A 19 -4.44 -0.55 -5.56
CA ILE A 19 -5.45 0.34 -4.98
C ILE A 19 -6.12 1.11 -6.11
N TYR A 20 -7.45 1.04 -6.19
CA TYR A 20 -8.21 1.72 -7.22
C TYR A 20 -8.01 3.23 -7.16
N ARG A 21 -7.90 3.84 -8.33
CA ARG A 21 -7.82 5.29 -8.48
C ARG A 21 -9.15 5.92 -8.04
N LYS A 22 -9.08 7.07 -7.39
CA LYS A 22 -10.26 7.81 -6.98
C LYS A 22 -11.15 8.11 -8.19
N GLY A 23 -12.46 7.87 -8.03
CA GLY A 23 -13.45 8.13 -9.07
C GLY A 23 -13.75 6.95 -9.98
N VAL A 24 -12.98 5.86 -9.91
CA VAL A 24 -13.24 4.66 -10.69
C VAL A 24 -14.44 3.91 -10.11
N GLU A 25 -15.34 3.43 -10.98
CA GLU A 25 -16.45 2.60 -10.54
C GLU A 25 -15.95 1.20 -10.17
N ILE A 26 -16.33 0.74 -8.99
CA ILE A 26 -16.02 -0.59 -8.50
C ILE A 26 -17.29 -1.27 -8.02
N LYS A 27 -17.30 -2.60 -8.04
CA LYS A 27 -18.45 -3.39 -7.60
C LYS A 27 -18.15 -3.99 -6.24
N SER A 28 -19.02 -3.75 -5.26
CA SER A 28 -18.91 -4.34 -3.94
C SER A 28 -19.25 -5.84 -3.95
N LYS A 29 -18.95 -6.55 -2.85
CA LYS A 29 -19.35 -7.96 -2.71
C LYS A 29 -20.85 -8.16 -2.79
N GLU A 30 -21.62 -7.15 -2.43
CA GLU A 30 -23.08 -7.16 -2.46
C GLU A 30 -23.65 -6.79 -3.83
N GLY A 31 -22.79 -6.55 -4.81
CA GLY A 31 -23.21 -6.21 -6.16
C GLY A 31 -23.51 -4.73 -6.39
N LYS A 32 -23.31 -3.88 -5.40
CA LYS A 32 -23.51 -2.44 -5.54
C LYS A 32 -22.35 -1.81 -6.29
N ILE A 33 -22.66 -0.85 -7.15
CA ILE A 33 -21.64 -0.05 -7.83
C ILE A 33 -21.28 1.12 -6.92
N LEU A 34 -19.99 1.25 -6.64
CA LEU A 34 -19.44 2.29 -5.78
C LEU A 34 -18.37 3.08 -6.53
N GLU A 35 -18.19 4.31 -6.14
CA GLU A 35 -17.08 5.12 -6.63
C GLU A 35 -15.90 4.94 -5.70
N ALA A 36 -14.73 4.59 -6.25
CA ALA A 36 -13.53 4.40 -5.46
C ALA A 36 -13.06 5.72 -4.83
N THR A 37 -12.64 5.64 -3.58
CA THR A 37 -12.18 6.81 -2.82
C THR A 37 -10.68 7.06 -2.95
N GLY A 38 -9.96 6.17 -3.64
CA GLY A 38 -8.51 6.19 -3.70
C GLY A 38 -7.85 5.30 -2.64
N LYS A 39 -8.67 4.63 -1.80
CA LYS A 39 -8.20 3.74 -0.74
C LYS A 39 -8.77 2.34 -0.84
N ASN A 40 -9.50 2.02 -1.89
CA ASN A 40 -10.15 0.73 -2.06
C ASN A 40 -9.20 -0.25 -2.77
N PRO A 41 -8.81 -1.35 -2.13
CA PRO A 41 -7.93 -2.32 -2.77
C PRO A 41 -8.69 -3.23 -3.73
N TYR A 42 -7.96 -3.81 -4.67
CA TYR A 42 -8.48 -4.83 -5.57
C TYR A 42 -8.95 -6.05 -4.75
N GLY A 43 -10.19 -6.50 -5.02
CA GLY A 43 -10.85 -7.50 -4.17
C GLY A 43 -10.10 -8.81 -4.01
N GLU A 44 -9.50 -9.34 -5.07
CA GLU A 44 -8.73 -10.59 -5.01
C GLU A 44 -7.53 -10.50 -4.06
N SER A 45 -7.03 -9.32 -3.76
CA SER A 45 -5.90 -9.16 -2.85
C SER A 45 -6.25 -9.56 -1.41
N TYR A 46 -7.53 -9.62 -1.06
CA TYR A 46 -7.97 -10.16 0.22
C TYR A 46 -8.03 -11.69 0.24
N GLU A 47 -8.16 -12.30 -0.93
CA GLU A 47 -8.35 -13.75 -1.07
C GLU A 47 -7.05 -14.51 -1.22
N ARG A 48 -6.03 -13.87 -1.78
CA ARG A 48 -4.71 -14.46 -1.93
C ARG A 48 -3.62 -13.39 -1.81
N ASN A 49 -2.41 -13.83 -1.51
CA ASN A 49 -1.27 -12.93 -1.35
C ASN A 49 -0.70 -12.54 -2.71
N PHE A 50 -0.64 -11.24 -2.98
CA PHE A 50 -0.09 -10.71 -4.22
C PHE A 50 1.38 -10.35 -4.04
N SER A 51 2.23 -10.93 -4.87
CA SER A 51 3.61 -10.49 -5.06
C SER A 51 3.65 -9.27 -5.99
N PRO A 52 4.81 -8.60 -6.15
CA PRO A 52 4.94 -7.55 -7.16
C PRO A 52 4.58 -8.02 -8.57
N ASP A 53 4.90 -9.26 -8.93
CA ASP A 53 4.55 -9.81 -10.25
C ASP A 53 3.04 -9.91 -10.42
N ASP A 54 2.32 -10.36 -9.38
CA ASP A 54 0.86 -10.41 -9.41
C ASP A 54 0.24 -9.03 -9.58
N VAL A 55 0.79 -8.03 -8.90
CA VAL A 55 0.33 -6.65 -9.03
C VAL A 55 0.56 -6.14 -10.45
N THR A 56 1.73 -6.40 -11.01
CA THR A 56 2.05 -6.03 -12.39
C THR A 56 1.05 -6.61 -13.36
N TYR A 57 0.71 -7.89 -13.21
CA TYR A 57 -0.29 -8.55 -14.04
C TYR A 57 -1.64 -7.83 -14.00
N VAL A 58 -2.10 -7.46 -12.80
CA VAL A 58 -3.38 -6.76 -12.64
C VAL A 58 -3.33 -5.36 -13.26
N LEU A 59 -2.23 -4.64 -13.09
CA LEU A 59 -2.07 -3.31 -13.67
C LEU A 59 -2.10 -3.35 -15.21
N GLU A 60 -1.56 -4.39 -15.79
CA GLU A 60 -1.58 -4.57 -17.26
C GLU A 60 -2.95 -5.00 -17.76
N LYS A 61 -3.64 -5.85 -17.00
CA LYS A 61 -4.96 -6.35 -17.36
C LYS A 61 -6.03 -5.26 -17.30
N TYR A 62 -5.92 -4.34 -16.34
CA TYR A 62 -6.88 -3.27 -16.12
C TYR A 62 -6.16 -1.90 -16.14
N PRO A 63 -5.77 -1.42 -17.33
CA PRO A 63 -5.07 -0.14 -17.42
C PRO A 63 -5.94 1.02 -16.90
N ASP A 64 -5.29 1.98 -16.28
CA ASP A 64 -5.90 3.23 -15.79
C ASP A 64 -6.93 3.07 -14.67
N ARG A 65 -7.06 1.90 -14.08
CA ARG A 65 -7.99 1.71 -12.97
C ARG A 65 -7.35 1.88 -11.60
N PHE A 66 -6.03 1.77 -11.51
CA PHE A 66 -5.31 1.82 -10.24
C PHE A 66 -4.41 3.04 -10.15
N GLY A 67 -4.34 3.63 -8.97
CA GLY A 67 -3.56 4.84 -8.72
C GLY A 67 -2.51 4.70 -7.62
N ALA A 68 -2.50 3.57 -6.90
CA ALA A 68 -1.57 3.37 -5.80
C ALA A 68 -1.34 1.88 -5.55
N ILE A 69 -0.34 1.58 -4.73
CA ILE A 69 -0.05 0.22 -4.27
C ILE A 69 -0.11 0.21 -2.75
N GLY A 70 -0.93 -0.68 -2.21
CA GLY A 70 -1.03 -0.89 -0.77
C GLY A 70 -0.09 -1.99 -0.31
N LEU A 71 0.26 -1.96 0.96
CA LEU A 71 1.15 -2.93 1.59
C LEU A 71 0.42 -3.56 2.77
N PHE A 72 0.31 -4.89 2.78
CA PHE A 72 -0.29 -5.60 3.90
C PHE A 72 0.66 -5.71 5.07
N THR A 73 0.10 -5.64 6.27
CA THR A 73 0.82 -5.77 7.54
C THR A 73 0.23 -6.92 8.36
N GLY A 74 0.81 -7.20 9.52
CA GLY A 74 0.34 -8.26 10.39
C GLY A 74 0.58 -9.64 9.80
N LEU A 75 -0.28 -10.61 10.12
CA LEU A 75 -0.13 -11.99 9.67
C LEU A 75 -0.14 -12.11 8.14
N LYS A 76 -1.07 -11.43 7.48
CA LYS A 76 -1.16 -11.45 6.02
C LYS A 76 0.06 -10.81 5.37
N GLY A 77 0.65 -9.81 6.00
CA GLY A 77 1.86 -9.14 5.54
C GLY A 77 3.16 -9.79 6.01
N LYS A 78 3.10 -11.08 6.37
CA LYS A 78 4.26 -11.86 6.81
C LYS A 78 4.98 -11.29 8.04
N GLY A 79 4.18 -10.71 8.95
CA GLY A 79 4.70 -10.13 10.18
C GLY A 79 5.20 -8.70 10.07
N LEU A 80 4.98 -8.07 8.92
CA LEU A 80 5.40 -6.67 8.74
C LEU A 80 4.66 -5.75 9.70
N VAL A 81 5.40 -4.85 10.32
CA VAL A 81 4.86 -3.83 11.22
C VAL A 81 5.27 -2.46 10.70
N ILE A 82 4.31 -1.54 10.67
CA ILE A 82 4.56 -0.16 10.26
C ILE A 82 4.26 0.75 11.46
N LEU A 83 5.24 1.57 11.80
CA LEU A 83 5.06 2.61 12.81
C LEU A 83 4.69 3.91 12.10
N ASP A 84 3.48 4.40 12.37
CA ASP A 84 3.00 5.66 11.83
C ASP A 84 3.18 6.76 12.88
N VAL A 85 3.96 7.77 12.55
CA VAL A 85 4.28 8.87 13.47
C VAL A 85 3.76 10.17 12.91
N ASP A 86 2.68 10.68 13.49
CA ASP A 86 2.06 11.94 13.07
C ASP A 86 2.68 13.16 13.74
N LYS A 87 3.08 13.01 15.00
CA LYS A 87 3.58 14.12 15.82
C LYS A 87 4.75 13.66 16.68
N ASN A 88 5.56 14.63 17.13
CA ASN A 88 6.65 14.38 18.08
C ASN A 88 7.65 13.32 17.58
N LEU A 89 8.06 13.46 16.31
CA LEU A 89 8.97 12.51 15.67
C LEU A 89 10.26 12.28 16.49
N ALA A 90 10.82 13.32 17.07
CA ALA A 90 12.05 13.20 17.86
C ALA A 90 11.86 12.32 19.09
N ILE A 91 10.70 12.44 19.76
CA ILE A 91 10.38 11.60 20.93
C ILE A 91 10.25 10.14 20.51
N HIS A 92 9.57 9.88 19.41
CA HIS A 92 9.42 8.53 18.90
C HIS A 92 10.74 7.92 18.44
N LYS A 93 11.60 8.70 17.80
CA LYS A 93 12.95 8.23 17.42
C LYS A 93 13.76 7.84 18.62
N LYS A 94 13.69 8.60 19.72
CA LYS A 94 14.39 8.30 20.95
C LYS A 94 13.86 7.01 21.58
N LYS A 95 12.56 6.82 21.61
CA LYS A 95 11.90 5.66 22.22
C LYS A 95 12.10 4.38 21.42
N TRP A 96 12.04 4.46 20.08
CA TRP A 96 12.03 3.31 19.18
C TRP A 96 13.30 3.20 18.32
N GLY A 97 14.29 4.08 18.53
CA GLY A 97 15.44 4.17 17.67
C GLY A 97 16.17 2.85 17.43
N ASP A 98 16.43 2.10 18.49
CA ASP A 98 17.13 0.81 18.40
C ASP A 98 16.26 -0.23 17.66
N THR A 99 14.95 -0.25 17.95
CA THR A 99 14.02 -1.17 17.32
C THR A 99 13.86 -0.88 15.84
N LEU A 100 13.91 0.40 15.44
CA LEU A 100 13.71 0.83 14.08
C LEU A 100 15.01 0.98 13.28
N ASN A 101 16.14 0.66 13.88
CA ASN A 101 17.42 0.76 13.21
C ASN A 101 17.45 -0.12 11.97
N GLY A 102 17.73 0.48 10.81
CA GLY A 102 17.70 -0.21 9.52
C GLY A 102 16.32 -0.33 8.87
N ALA A 103 15.26 0.10 9.55
CA ALA A 103 13.93 0.09 8.95
C ALA A 103 13.80 1.20 7.90
N PRO A 104 13.12 0.94 6.76
CA PRO A 104 12.83 2.00 5.81
C PRO A 104 12.00 3.10 6.46
N CYS A 105 12.34 4.34 6.14
CA CYS A 105 11.62 5.51 6.65
C CYS A 105 11.12 6.34 5.50
N ILE A 106 9.81 6.62 5.50
CA ILE A 106 9.18 7.49 4.50
C ILE A 106 8.64 8.72 5.24
N THR A 107 9.08 9.90 4.83
CA THR A 107 8.60 11.15 5.39
C THR A 107 7.55 11.74 4.48
N SER A 108 6.37 12.03 5.04
CA SER A 108 5.31 12.70 4.29
C SER A 108 5.72 14.14 3.96
N THR A 109 5.37 14.58 2.75
CA THR A 109 5.56 15.97 2.34
C THR A 109 4.44 16.89 2.82
N LYS A 110 3.42 16.36 3.47
CA LYS A 110 2.34 17.15 4.02
C LYS A 110 2.87 18.06 5.15
N LYS A 111 2.39 19.29 5.16
CA LYS A 111 2.88 20.33 6.06
C LYS A 111 2.79 19.98 7.54
N ASN A 112 1.80 19.21 7.94
CA ASN A 112 1.54 18.87 9.33
C ASN A 112 2.01 17.46 9.72
N ALA A 113 2.80 16.83 8.88
CA ALA A 113 3.26 15.46 9.10
C ALA A 113 4.53 15.38 9.96
N ALA A 114 5.13 16.50 10.29
CA ALA A 114 6.35 16.54 11.07
C ALA A 114 6.10 16.35 12.57
#